data_7f11d2592c664e2ad2d21018a79b4970
#
_entry.id   7f11d2592c664e2ad2d21018a79b4970
#
_cell.length_a   1.000
_cell.length_b   1.000
_cell.length_c   1.000
_cell.angle_alpha   90.00
_cell.angle_beta   90.00
_cell.angle_gamma   90.00
#
_symmetry.space_group_name_H-M   'P 1'
#
loop_
_entity.id
_entity.type
_entity.pdbx_description
1 polymer ?
#
loop_
_entity_poly.entity_id
_entity_poly.type
_entity_poly.pdbx_seq_one_letter_code
_entity_poly.pdbx_strand_id
1 'polypeptide(L)'
;MNMALLEICCYSMECALTAQRNGADRIELCAAPKEGGLTPSLGVLRSVREHITIPVHPIIRPRGGDFYYTDGEFAAMLEDIRLVRELGFP
;
A
#
# COMPACT_ATOMS: atom_id res chain seq x y z
N MET A 1 8.38 -24.89 -14.80
CA MET A 1 8.50 -23.42 -14.77
C MET A 1 7.93 -22.90 -13.46
N ASN A 2 8.68 -22.05 -12.76
CA ASN A 2 8.20 -21.47 -11.52
C ASN A 2 7.32 -20.27 -11.81
N MET A 3 6.07 -20.32 -11.31
CA MET A 3 5.10 -19.23 -11.45
C MET A 3 4.90 -18.44 -10.16
N ALA A 4 5.78 -18.65 -9.18
CA ALA A 4 5.66 -17.95 -7.90
C ALA A 4 5.93 -16.45 -8.07
N LEU A 5 5.15 -15.64 -7.36
CA LEU A 5 5.32 -14.19 -7.28
C LEU A 5 5.96 -13.83 -5.95
N LEU A 6 6.90 -12.91 -5.99
CA LEU A 6 7.49 -12.34 -4.79
C LEU A 6 6.85 -10.99 -4.50
N GLU A 7 6.09 -10.93 -3.42
CA GLU A 7 5.51 -9.69 -2.93
C GLU A 7 6.24 -9.26 -1.66
N ILE A 8 6.67 -8.01 -1.63
CA ILE A 8 7.39 -7.44 -0.49
C ILE A 8 6.53 -6.36 0.15
N CYS A 9 6.34 -6.47 1.47
CA CYS A 9 5.67 -5.45 2.27
C CYS A 9 6.65 -4.31 2.53
N CYS A 10 6.28 -3.10 2.14
CA CYS A 10 7.13 -1.92 2.24
C CYS A 10 6.42 -0.80 2.99
N TYR A 11 7.19 -0.08 3.81
CA TYR A 11 6.68 0.99 4.67
C TYR A 11 7.17 2.38 4.25
N SER A 12 7.77 2.48 3.09
CA SER A 12 8.26 3.76 2.56
C SER A 12 8.50 3.63 1.06
N MET A 13 8.65 4.77 0.40
CA MET A 13 9.02 4.81 -1.01
C MET A 13 10.42 4.22 -1.21
N GLU A 14 11.35 4.50 -0.30
CA GLU A 14 12.72 3.98 -0.37
C GLU A 14 12.75 2.45 -0.27
N CYS A 15 11.94 1.89 0.62
CA CYS A 15 11.80 0.45 0.75
C CYS A 15 11.23 -0.15 -0.53
N ALA A 16 10.21 0.46 -1.09
CA ALA A 16 9.60 0.02 -2.34
C ALA A 16 10.60 0.04 -3.49
N LEU A 17 11.40 1.09 -3.58
CA LEU A 17 12.42 1.22 -4.61
C LEU A 17 13.49 0.14 -4.48
N THR A 18 13.94 -0.12 -3.25
CA THR A 18 14.91 -1.19 -2.96
C THR A 18 14.34 -2.55 -3.36
N ALA A 19 13.10 -2.83 -3.00
CA ALA A 19 12.45 -4.09 -3.35
C ALA A 19 12.34 -4.26 -4.87
N GLN A 20 11.94 -3.21 -5.58
CA GLN A 20 11.87 -3.24 -7.04
C GLN A 20 13.23 -3.51 -7.68
N ARG A 21 14.26 -2.84 -7.22
CA ARG A 21 15.63 -3.01 -7.74
C ARG A 21 16.18 -4.41 -7.50
N ASN A 22 15.66 -5.11 -6.52
CA ASN A 22 16.13 -6.44 -6.14
C ASN A 22 15.20 -7.57 -6.56
N GLY A 23 14.30 -7.30 -7.50
CA GLY A 23 13.54 -8.35 -8.16
C GLY A 23 12.18 -8.68 -7.59
N ALA A 24 11.62 -7.83 -6.74
CA ALA A 24 10.23 -8.02 -6.31
C ALA A 24 9.29 -7.96 -7.52
N ASP A 25 8.29 -8.81 -7.53
CA ASP A 25 7.28 -8.83 -8.59
C ASP A 25 6.17 -7.82 -8.32
N ARG A 26 5.88 -7.57 -7.06
CA ARG A 26 4.90 -6.57 -6.63
C ARG A 26 5.17 -6.15 -5.20
N ILE A 27 4.51 -5.09 -4.78
CA ILE A 27 4.71 -4.48 -3.47
C ILE A 27 3.37 -4.34 -2.77
N GLU A 28 3.34 -4.65 -1.47
CA GLU A 28 2.28 -4.22 -0.57
C GLU A 28 2.78 -2.97 0.14
N LEU A 29 2.12 -1.84 -0.07
CA LEU A 29 2.55 -0.56 0.49
C LEU A 29 1.74 -0.23 1.74
N CYS A 30 2.44 0.01 2.83
CA CYS A 30 1.85 0.27 4.14
C CYS A 30 2.51 1.48 4.78
N ALA A 31 1.86 2.01 5.83
CA ALA A 31 2.43 2.97 6.75
C ALA A 31 2.35 2.40 8.17
N ALA A 32 2.99 3.05 9.13
CA ALA A 32 2.89 2.73 10.56
C ALA A 32 3.17 1.25 10.88
N PRO A 33 4.44 0.81 10.77
CA PRO A 33 4.79 -0.60 11.02
C PRO A 33 4.46 -1.05 12.45
N LYS A 34 4.51 -0.16 13.42
CA LYS A 34 4.16 -0.49 14.81
C LYS A 34 2.68 -0.83 14.98
N GLU A 35 1.83 -0.39 14.07
CA GLU A 35 0.41 -0.71 14.07
C GLU A 35 0.07 -1.93 13.19
N GLY A 36 1.08 -2.55 12.61
CA GLY A 36 0.88 -3.67 11.71
C GLY A 36 0.52 -3.29 10.27
N GLY A 37 0.63 -2.03 9.94
CA GLY A 37 0.36 -1.51 8.61
C GLY A 37 -0.97 -0.77 8.54
N LEU A 38 -0.90 0.50 8.14
CA LEU A 38 -2.06 1.37 7.91
C LEU A 38 -1.99 1.93 6.51
N THR A 39 -3.09 2.52 6.06
CA THR A 39 -3.15 3.17 4.75
C THR A 39 -2.12 4.29 4.66
N PRO A 40 -1.27 4.30 3.62
CA PRO A 40 -0.29 5.37 3.44
C PRO A 40 -0.93 6.72 3.19
N SER A 41 -0.21 7.79 3.50
CA SER A 41 -0.66 9.14 3.18
C SER A 41 -0.73 9.36 1.67
N LEU A 42 -1.51 10.35 1.26
CA LEU A 42 -1.63 10.72 -0.16
C LEU A 42 -0.26 11.09 -0.75
N GLY A 43 0.58 11.79 0.01
CA GLY A 43 1.92 12.15 -0.45
C GLY A 43 2.79 10.94 -0.75
N VAL A 44 2.78 9.96 0.13
CA VAL A 44 3.51 8.70 -0.10
C VAL A 44 2.95 7.96 -1.31
N LEU A 45 1.63 7.87 -1.42
CA LEU A 45 0.99 7.21 -2.56
C LEU A 45 1.40 7.86 -3.88
N ARG A 46 1.37 9.18 -3.97
CA ARG A 46 1.78 9.89 -5.20
C ARG A 46 3.25 9.65 -5.52
N SER A 47 4.12 9.73 -4.52
CA SER A 47 5.55 9.50 -4.70
C SER A 47 5.84 8.10 -5.23
N VAL A 48 5.22 7.11 -4.62
CA VAL A 48 5.37 5.71 -5.05
C VAL A 48 4.83 5.53 -6.46
N ARG A 49 3.69 6.12 -6.78
CA ARG A 49 3.11 6.01 -8.12
C ARG A 49 4.02 6.58 -9.21
N GLU A 50 4.78 7.61 -8.89
CA GLU A 50 5.70 8.25 -9.84
C GLU A 50 7.00 7.46 -10.03
N HIS A 51 7.47 6.74 -9.01
CA HIS A 51 8.81 6.17 -9.00
C HIS A 51 8.84 4.65 -9.13
N ILE A 52 7.75 3.96 -8.86
CA ILE A 52 7.69 2.50 -8.89
C ILE A 52 6.92 2.05 -10.12
N THR A 53 7.49 1.12 -10.87
CA THR A 53 6.91 0.64 -12.13
C THR A 53 6.26 -0.74 -12.01
N ILE A 54 6.62 -1.52 -10.98
CA ILE A 54 5.95 -2.80 -10.73
C ILE A 54 4.61 -2.57 -10.03
N PRO A 55 3.69 -3.54 -10.04
CA PRO A 55 2.41 -3.39 -9.35
C PRO A 55 2.58 -3.09 -7.86
N VAL A 56 1.80 -2.13 -7.37
CA VAL A 56 1.77 -1.75 -5.96
C VAL A 56 0.34 -1.86 -5.46
N HIS A 57 0.17 -2.53 -4.33
CA HIS A 57 -1.12 -2.69 -3.68
C HIS A 57 -1.09 -1.99 -2.32
N PRO A 58 -1.59 -0.76 -2.21
CA PRO A 58 -1.68 -0.09 -0.91
C PRO A 58 -2.67 -0.81 0.00
N ILE A 59 -2.32 -0.94 1.28
CA ILE A 59 -3.24 -1.49 2.27
C ILE A 59 -4.34 -0.46 2.58
N ILE A 60 -5.54 -0.96 2.79
CA ILE A 60 -6.67 -0.12 3.24
C ILE A 60 -7.00 -0.51 4.67
N ARG A 61 -6.46 0.24 5.61
CA ARG A 61 -6.67 0.03 7.05
C ARG A 61 -6.60 1.40 7.74
N PRO A 62 -7.74 1.91 8.27
CA PRO A 62 -7.82 3.30 8.72
C PRO A 62 -7.16 3.57 10.07
N ARG A 63 -7.01 2.55 10.92
CA ARG A 63 -6.42 2.69 12.25
C ARG A 63 -5.87 1.35 12.74
N GLY A 64 -5.03 1.41 13.75
CA GLY A 64 -4.57 0.21 14.45
C GLY A 64 -5.66 -0.41 15.32
N GLY A 65 -5.29 -1.46 16.04
CA GLY A 65 -6.19 -2.20 16.90
C GLY A 65 -7.00 -3.24 16.13
N ASP A 66 -8.26 -3.45 16.56
CA ASP A 66 -9.10 -4.48 15.95
C ASP A 66 -9.60 -4.07 14.56
N PHE A 67 -10.34 -4.97 13.93
CA PHE A 67 -10.91 -4.78 12.58
C PHE A 67 -12.41 -4.54 12.63
N TYR A 68 -12.94 -4.14 13.77
CA TYR A 68 -14.34 -3.85 13.97
C TYR A 68 -14.57 -2.36 13.79
N TYR A 69 -14.80 -1.96 12.55
CA TYR A 69 -14.83 -0.55 12.18
C TYR A 69 -16.18 0.09 12.40
N THR A 70 -16.17 1.37 12.79
CA THR A 70 -17.37 2.18 12.85
C THR A 70 -17.84 2.53 11.43
N ASP A 71 -19.08 3.04 11.32
CA ASP A 71 -19.61 3.48 10.03
C ASP A 71 -18.75 4.57 9.41
N GLY A 72 -18.27 5.51 10.23
CA GLY A 72 -17.38 6.57 9.74
C GLY A 72 -16.04 6.03 9.24
N GLU A 73 -15.47 5.07 9.96
CA GLU A 73 -14.23 4.43 9.53
C GLU A 73 -14.43 3.65 8.25
N PHE A 74 -15.52 2.94 8.11
CA PHE A 74 -15.85 2.23 6.89
C PHE A 74 -16.01 3.18 5.70
N ALA A 75 -16.70 4.30 5.90
CA ALA A 75 -16.83 5.33 4.87
C ALA A 75 -15.48 5.88 4.43
N ALA A 76 -14.56 6.08 5.39
CA ALA A 76 -13.21 6.52 5.08
C ALA A 76 -12.45 5.48 4.25
N MET A 77 -12.62 4.19 4.56
CA MET A 77 -12.00 3.12 3.78
C MET A 77 -12.49 3.11 2.33
N LEU A 78 -13.77 3.31 2.11
CA LEU A 78 -14.34 3.38 0.76
C LEU A 78 -13.76 4.58 -0.01
N GLU A 79 -13.61 5.71 0.66
CA GLU A 79 -12.99 6.90 0.05
C GLU A 79 -11.52 6.66 -0.28
N ASP A 80 -10.78 6.00 0.60
CA ASP A 80 -9.38 5.64 0.35
C ASP A 80 -9.26 4.72 -0.86
N ILE A 81 -10.14 3.74 -0.99
CA ILE A 81 -10.16 2.85 -2.15
C ILE A 81 -10.39 3.64 -3.44
N ARG A 82 -11.33 4.59 -3.41
CA ARG A 82 -11.61 5.44 -4.57
C ARG A 82 -10.39 6.26 -4.97
N LEU A 83 -9.71 6.88 -4.00
CA LEU A 83 -8.53 7.69 -4.23
C LEU A 83 -7.37 6.84 -4.77
N VAL A 84 -7.15 5.67 -4.21
CA VAL A 84 -6.11 4.75 -4.66
C VAL A 84 -6.35 4.34 -6.12
N ARG A 85 -7.60 4.07 -6.49
CA ARG A 85 -7.94 3.77 -7.88
C ARG A 85 -7.70 4.96 -8.81
N GLU A 86 -8.09 6.16 -8.39
CA GLU A 86 -7.89 7.37 -9.18
C GLU A 86 -6.42 7.66 -9.41
N LEU A 87 -5.55 7.32 -8.46
CA LEU A 87 -4.11 7.47 -8.62
C LEU A 87 -3.50 6.43 -9.57
N GLY A 88 -4.26 5.43 -9.98
CA GLY A 88 -3.82 4.44 -10.96
C GLY A 88 -3.22 3.18 -10.36
N PHE A 89 -3.44 2.90 -9.08
CA PHE A 89 -3.06 1.62 -8.49
C PHE A 89 -4.03 0.53 -8.91
N PRO A 90 -3.55 -0.72 -9.02
CA PRO A 90 -4.41 -1.85 -9.40
C PRO A 90 -5.52 -2.16 -8.41
#